data_77103dc12aba09694a8ea13db3691ab2
#
_entry.id   77103dc12aba09694a8ea13db3691ab2
#
_cell.length_a   1.000
_cell.length_b   1.000
_cell.length_c   1.000
_cell.angle_alpha   90.00
_cell.angle_beta   90.00
_cell.angle_gamma   90.00
#
_symmetry.space_group_name_H-M   'P 1'
#
loop_
_entity.id
_entity.type
_entity.pdbx_description
1 polymer ?
#
loop_
_entity_poly.entity_id
_entity_poly.type
_entity_poly.pdbx_seq_one_letter_code
_entity_poly.pdbx_strand_id
1 'polypeptide(L)'
;MRRAGCATVEAVHTDPTSLTFRSAEEADWPAMALITATGFGVWRSEETVAVWRSMMPADSAVVACDGDDVVGTALFLDLELTVPGGAVLPMAGVSMVAVAPTHRRRGALSGMFDELHRRMNAYPIAGLEASEAEIYGRFGYGAATVWERLEVHRRGARFHLAVPDPGGVRIVRPAEHRAQLEDIDERWRRRTPGGLHTPARLWDEILADREGSRNGGTPHYCLLHPDGFAFYRLHGSDEKTTVEVTKLAAATAEAEIALWRVLLGLDLKEIVGVHTHPGNVLRYLLTDPRLVRTTNVEDGLWLRMLDIPAVLQARTYSADLSVVLEISDEFLGRGGRFALQVRDGHAHCAPTTADADVHTDVSVLGSLYLGAHRASSFATAHRLRCNDSQVLAALDAAFAVDVPAELGYGF
;
A
#
# COMPACT_ATOMS: atom_id res chain seq x y z
N MET A 1 -7.04 39.01 59.40
CA MET A 1 -6.43 38.95 58.09
C MET A 1 -5.29 37.91 58.12
N ARG A 2 -5.53 36.71 57.69
CA ARG A 2 -4.49 35.66 57.49
C ARG A 2 -4.30 35.45 56.03
N ARG A 3 -3.07 35.71 55.53
CA ARG A 3 -2.69 35.43 54.13
C ARG A 3 -2.55 33.94 53.92
N ALA A 4 -3.29 33.40 52.98
CA ALA A 4 -3.12 32.04 52.50
C ALA A 4 -1.84 31.99 51.65
N GLY A 5 -0.89 31.13 52.02
CA GLY A 5 0.30 30.82 51.24
C GLY A 5 -0.08 30.02 50.01
N CYS A 6 0.28 30.52 48.83
CA CYS A 6 0.21 29.79 47.58
C CYS A 6 1.35 28.77 47.59
N ALA A 7 1.01 27.50 47.64
CA ALA A 7 1.98 26.43 47.43
C ALA A 7 2.28 26.37 45.94
N THR A 8 3.50 26.74 45.55
CA THR A 8 4.07 26.45 44.23
C THR A 8 4.21 24.94 44.08
N VAL A 9 3.41 24.38 43.19
CA VAL A 9 3.66 23.01 42.70
C VAL A 9 4.94 23.07 41.90
N GLU A 10 6.04 22.57 42.44
CA GLU A 10 7.25 22.29 41.67
C GLU A 10 6.89 21.29 40.58
N ALA A 11 6.98 21.73 39.33
CA ALA A 11 6.97 20.84 38.18
C ALA A 11 8.17 19.92 38.34
N VAL A 12 7.92 18.65 38.58
CA VAL A 12 8.93 17.60 38.48
C VAL A 12 9.44 17.62 37.04
N HIS A 13 10.57 18.28 36.80
CA HIS A 13 11.37 18.09 35.60
C HIS A 13 11.92 16.65 35.70
N THR A 14 11.16 15.69 35.18
CA THR A 14 11.77 14.42 34.78
C THR A 14 12.70 14.72 33.61
N ASP A 15 14.00 14.49 33.83
CA ASP A 15 14.98 14.35 32.74
C ASP A 15 14.31 13.52 31.62
N PRO A 16 14.53 13.85 30.33
CA PRO A 16 14.02 13.01 29.26
C PRO A 16 14.69 11.64 29.42
N THR A 17 13.98 10.72 30.11
CA THR A 17 14.41 9.35 30.26
C THR A 17 14.66 8.84 28.86
N SER A 18 15.90 8.42 28.60
CA SER A 18 16.31 7.91 27.30
C SER A 18 15.53 6.63 27.03
N LEU A 19 14.59 6.70 26.05
CA LEU A 19 13.88 5.51 25.60
C LEU A 19 14.88 4.45 25.15
N THR A 20 14.60 3.21 25.50
CA THR A 20 15.36 2.06 25.00
C THR A 20 14.60 1.36 23.87
N PHE A 21 15.32 0.76 22.94
CA PHE A 21 14.77 0.06 21.79
C PHE A 21 15.33 -1.34 21.75
N ARG A 22 14.46 -2.34 21.70
CA ARG A 22 14.83 -3.75 21.68
C ARG A 22 13.89 -4.59 20.82
N SER A 23 14.27 -5.85 20.57
CA SER A 23 13.36 -6.85 20.00
C SER A 23 12.16 -7.04 20.93
N ALA A 24 10.99 -7.21 20.33
CA ALA A 24 9.80 -7.59 21.08
C ALA A 24 9.89 -9.04 21.55
N GLU A 25 9.49 -9.28 22.78
CA GLU A 25 9.37 -10.62 23.36
C GLU A 25 7.91 -11.05 23.40
N GLU A 26 7.64 -12.33 23.69
CA GLU A 26 6.26 -12.83 23.77
C GLU A 26 5.44 -12.08 24.84
N ALA A 27 6.06 -11.69 25.94
CA ALA A 27 5.44 -10.93 27.01
C ALA A 27 5.00 -9.51 26.62
N ASP A 28 5.56 -8.94 25.53
CA ASP A 28 5.25 -7.57 25.08
C ASP A 28 3.96 -7.49 24.26
N TRP A 29 3.50 -8.60 23.70
CA TRP A 29 2.36 -8.62 22.75
C TRP A 29 1.07 -7.99 23.30
N PRO A 30 0.67 -8.19 24.57
CA PRO A 30 -0.50 -7.51 25.12
C PRO A 30 -0.36 -5.98 25.09
N ALA A 31 0.81 -5.46 25.45
CA ALA A 31 1.09 -4.02 25.43
C ALA A 31 1.14 -3.47 23.98
N MET A 32 1.79 -4.19 23.06
CA MET A 32 1.82 -3.84 21.63
C MET A 32 0.40 -3.79 21.05
N ALA A 33 -0.44 -4.78 21.35
CA ALA A 33 -1.84 -4.83 20.90
C ALA A 33 -2.64 -3.63 21.44
N LEU A 34 -2.48 -3.28 22.71
CA LEU A 34 -3.15 -2.13 23.34
C LEU A 34 -2.70 -0.82 22.70
N ILE A 35 -1.40 -0.61 22.48
CA ILE A 35 -0.84 0.60 21.87
C ILE A 35 -1.34 0.74 20.44
N THR A 36 -1.33 -0.35 19.67
CA THR A 36 -1.82 -0.39 18.30
C THR A 36 -3.32 -0.09 18.24
N ALA A 37 -4.13 -0.76 19.06
CA ALA A 37 -5.56 -0.54 19.12
C ALA A 37 -5.90 0.91 19.51
N THR A 38 -5.16 1.51 20.45
CA THR A 38 -5.32 2.91 20.84
C THR A 38 -4.93 3.86 19.71
N GLY A 39 -3.88 3.54 18.95
CA GLY A 39 -3.39 4.35 17.84
C GLY A 39 -4.34 4.35 16.62
N PHE A 40 -4.87 3.19 16.27
CA PHE A 40 -5.70 3.00 15.06
C PHE A 40 -7.20 2.94 15.34
N GLY A 41 -7.63 2.90 16.61
CA GLY A 41 -9.04 2.78 16.96
C GLY A 41 -9.67 1.42 16.63
N VAL A 42 -8.86 0.39 16.39
CA VAL A 42 -9.32 -0.94 15.96
C VAL A 42 -8.72 -2.00 16.86
N TRP A 43 -9.58 -2.79 17.49
CA TRP A 43 -9.17 -3.98 18.23
C TRP A 43 -9.26 -5.21 17.34
N ARG A 44 -8.12 -5.86 17.09
CA ARG A 44 -8.08 -7.09 16.27
C ARG A 44 -8.25 -8.32 17.15
N SER A 45 -8.92 -9.36 16.60
CA SER A 45 -9.04 -10.65 17.31
C SER A 45 -7.68 -11.37 17.39
N GLU A 46 -7.55 -12.28 18.37
CA GLU A 46 -6.33 -13.08 18.53
C GLU A 46 -6.01 -13.91 17.25
N GLU A 47 -7.03 -14.42 16.60
CA GLU A 47 -6.86 -15.19 15.36
C GLU A 47 -6.32 -14.31 14.23
N THR A 48 -6.85 -13.11 14.06
CA THR A 48 -6.33 -12.15 13.05
C THR A 48 -4.88 -11.78 13.37
N VAL A 49 -4.55 -11.52 14.63
CA VAL A 49 -3.16 -11.25 15.06
C VAL A 49 -2.26 -12.45 14.77
N ALA A 50 -2.71 -13.67 15.01
CA ALA A 50 -1.94 -14.88 14.74
C ALA A 50 -1.61 -15.06 13.25
N VAL A 51 -2.52 -14.67 12.34
CA VAL A 51 -2.24 -14.66 10.89
C VAL A 51 -1.09 -13.71 10.56
N TRP A 52 -1.16 -12.46 11.00
CA TRP A 52 -0.10 -11.47 10.76
C TRP A 52 1.24 -11.90 11.38
N ARG A 53 1.21 -12.42 12.60
CA ARG A 53 2.41 -12.97 13.25
C ARG A 53 3.06 -14.11 12.46
N SER A 54 2.26 -14.91 11.75
CA SER A 54 2.80 -16.00 10.92
C SER A 54 3.58 -15.56 9.68
N MET A 55 3.46 -14.28 9.32
CA MET A 55 4.15 -13.65 8.20
C MET A 55 5.37 -12.83 8.67
N MET A 56 5.68 -12.86 9.95
CA MET A 56 6.79 -12.13 10.55
C MET A 56 8.07 -12.96 10.54
N PRO A 57 9.17 -12.43 10.01
CA PRO A 57 10.49 -13.02 10.25
C PRO A 57 10.90 -12.96 11.73
N ALA A 58 11.84 -13.78 12.11
CA ALA A 58 12.47 -13.66 13.42
C ALA A 58 13.06 -12.24 13.60
N ASP A 59 12.97 -11.70 14.80
CA ASP A 59 13.47 -10.37 15.17
C ASP A 59 12.90 -9.20 14.34
N SER A 60 11.74 -9.38 13.69
CA SER A 60 11.11 -8.33 12.86
C SER A 60 10.31 -7.31 13.67
N ALA A 61 10.08 -7.51 14.95
CA ALA A 61 9.34 -6.59 15.80
C ALA A 61 10.27 -5.84 16.78
N VAL A 62 10.04 -4.54 16.90
CA VAL A 62 10.78 -3.62 17.76
C VAL A 62 9.81 -2.93 18.71
N VAL A 63 10.19 -2.83 19.97
CA VAL A 63 9.48 -2.03 20.96
C VAL A 63 10.34 -0.88 21.47
N ALA A 64 9.70 0.26 21.74
CA ALA A 64 10.26 1.36 22.51
C ALA A 64 9.81 1.22 23.95
N CYS A 65 10.74 1.32 24.89
CA CYS A 65 10.47 1.18 26.33
C CYS A 65 10.88 2.44 27.10
N ASP A 66 10.07 2.82 28.11
CA ASP A 66 10.40 3.78 29.14
C ASP A 66 10.54 3.01 30.47
N GLY A 67 11.76 2.70 30.86
CA GLY A 67 12.01 1.68 31.89
C GLY A 67 11.51 0.31 31.45
N ASP A 68 10.65 -0.32 32.23
CA ASP A 68 10.04 -1.62 31.92
C ASP A 68 8.77 -1.53 31.08
N ASP A 69 8.22 -0.33 30.91
CA ASP A 69 6.97 -0.12 30.19
C ASP A 69 7.18 -0.04 28.67
N VAL A 70 6.47 -0.87 27.91
CA VAL A 70 6.41 -0.75 26.44
C VAL A 70 5.55 0.45 26.08
N VAL A 71 6.12 1.42 25.35
CA VAL A 71 5.48 2.68 24.99
C VAL A 71 5.40 2.92 23.47
N GLY A 72 5.97 2.03 22.68
CA GLY A 72 5.89 2.07 21.21
C GLY A 72 6.13 0.71 20.61
N THR A 73 5.62 0.50 19.39
CA THR A 73 5.74 -0.73 18.61
C THR A 73 5.94 -0.40 17.14
N ALA A 74 6.74 -1.20 16.47
CA ALA A 74 6.87 -1.26 15.01
C ALA A 74 7.35 -2.66 14.62
N LEU A 75 6.87 -3.18 13.49
CA LEU A 75 7.32 -4.47 12.97
C LEU A 75 7.36 -4.45 11.44
N PHE A 76 7.93 -5.50 10.85
CA PHE A 76 7.76 -5.77 9.42
C PHE A 76 7.40 -7.23 9.16
N LEU A 77 6.69 -7.41 8.06
CA LEU A 77 6.24 -8.69 7.52
C LEU A 77 7.14 -9.08 6.35
N ASP A 78 7.27 -10.37 6.10
CA ASP A 78 7.93 -10.91 4.91
C ASP A 78 6.90 -11.00 3.78
N LEU A 79 7.01 -10.08 2.82
CA LEU A 79 6.08 -9.93 1.71
C LEU A 79 6.79 -10.10 0.37
N GLU A 80 6.01 -10.44 -0.65
CA GLU A 80 6.45 -10.48 -2.05
C GLU A 80 5.70 -9.42 -2.86
N LEU A 81 6.44 -8.47 -3.42
CA LEU A 81 5.92 -7.38 -4.25
C LEU A 81 6.15 -7.65 -5.73
N THR A 82 5.09 -7.60 -6.52
CA THR A 82 5.22 -7.57 -7.98
C THR A 82 5.57 -6.18 -8.46
N VAL A 83 6.60 -6.09 -9.30
CA VAL A 83 7.06 -4.83 -9.91
C VAL A 83 6.71 -4.77 -11.41
N PRO A 84 6.78 -3.60 -12.07
CA PRO A 84 6.53 -3.51 -13.50
C PRO A 84 7.32 -4.55 -14.30
N GLY A 85 6.63 -5.28 -15.19
CA GLY A 85 7.19 -6.41 -15.93
C GLY A 85 6.97 -7.78 -15.29
N GLY A 86 6.34 -7.85 -14.09
CA GLY A 86 5.94 -9.09 -13.43
C GLY A 86 7.01 -9.78 -12.61
N ALA A 87 8.22 -9.20 -12.49
CA ALA A 87 9.21 -9.69 -11.55
C ALA A 87 8.72 -9.50 -10.10
N VAL A 88 9.21 -10.33 -9.20
CA VAL A 88 8.82 -10.33 -7.79
C VAL A 88 10.02 -10.04 -6.92
N LEU A 89 9.90 -9.07 -6.04
CA LEU A 89 10.91 -8.72 -5.05
C LEU A 89 10.46 -9.10 -3.63
N PRO A 90 11.35 -9.61 -2.79
CA PRO A 90 11.10 -9.67 -1.36
C PRO A 90 11.01 -8.24 -0.82
N MET A 91 9.96 -7.96 -0.05
CA MET A 91 9.66 -6.65 0.52
C MET A 91 9.45 -6.74 2.02
N ALA A 92 10.12 -5.89 2.79
CA ALA A 92 9.81 -5.71 4.19
C ALA A 92 8.56 -4.84 4.33
N GLY A 93 7.42 -5.44 4.65
CA GLY A 93 6.14 -4.75 4.85
C GLY A 93 6.03 -4.16 6.25
N VAL A 94 6.33 -2.88 6.45
CA VAL A 94 6.31 -2.22 7.76
C VAL A 94 4.87 -2.01 8.23
N SER A 95 4.58 -2.50 9.41
CA SER A 95 3.23 -2.51 9.99
C SER A 95 3.25 -2.26 11.52
N MET A 96 2.08 -2.12 12.12
CA MET A 96 1.86 -1.93 13.56
C MET A 96 2.70 -0.80 14.16
N VAL A 97 2.95 0.26 13.40
CA VAL A 97 3.72 1.42 13.86
C VAL A 97 2.84 2.30 14.74
N ALA A 98 3.07 2.27 16.04
CA ALA A 98 2.30 3.07 16.98
C ALA A 98 3.16 3.50 18.17
N VAL A 99 2.85 4.68 18.72
CA VAL A 99 3.45 5.22 19.93
C VAL A 99 2.33 5.59 20.90
N ALA A 100 2.44 5.16 22.14
CA ALA A 100 1.50 5.48 23.19
C ALA A 100 1.26 7.01 23.25
N PRO A 101 0.00 7.47 23.36
CA PRO A 101 -0.33 8.90 23.37
C PRO A 101 0.44 9.70 24.41
N THR A 102 0.79 9.06 25.53
CA THR A 102 1.57 9.63 26.66
C THR A 102 3.05 9.86 26.34
N HIS A 103 3.59 9.23 25.25
CA HIS A 103 5.02 9.24 24.91
C HIS A 103 5.31 9.79 23.50
N ARG A 104 4.32 10.45 22.88
CA ARG A 104 4.50 11.10 21.58
C ARG A 104 5.53 12.24 21.66
N ARG A 105 6.23 12.50 20.54
CA ARG A 105 7.22 13.58 20.36
C ARG A 105 8.47 13.45 21.26
N ARG A 106 8.76 12.24 21.77
CA ARG A 106 9.95 11.91 22.55
C ARG A 106 11.00 11.10 21.77
N GLY A 107 10.91 11.03 20.44
CA GLY A 107 11.86 10.29 19.59
C GLY A 107 11.57 8.80 19.44
N ALA A 108 10.50 8.25 20.07
CA ALA A 108 10.17 6.83 20.03
C ALA A 108 10.07 6.28 18.60
N LEU A 109 9.35 6.97 17.71
CA LEU A 109 9.20 6.54 16.32
C LEU A 109 10.54 6.49 15.57
N SER A 110 11.37 7.54 15.68
CA SER A 110 12.66 7.57 15.01
C SER A 110 13.58 6.46 15.48
N GLY A 111 13.67 6.22 16.81
CA GLY A 111 14.51 5.16 17.35
C GLY A 111 14.01 3.75 16.96
N MET A 112 12.68 3.53 16.92
CA MET A 112 12.14 2.25 16.41
C MET A 112 12.47 2.06 14.92
N PHE A 113 12.37 3.12 14.09
CA PHE A 113 12.68 3.05 12.67
C PHE A 113 14.16 2.83 12.41
N ASP A 114 15.06 3.46 13.17
CA ASP A 114 16.51 3.19 13.12
C ASP A 114 16.80 1.72 13.38
N GLU A 115 16.21 1.16 14.43
CA GLU A 115 16.37 -0.24 14.80
C GLU A 115 15.78 -1.19 13.76
N LEU A 116 14.56 -0.88 13.28
CA LEU A 116 13.84 -1.70 12.32
C LEU A 116 14.58 -1.78 10.98
N HIS A 117 15.07 -0.64 10.46
CA HIS A 117 15.79 -0.61 9.18
C HIS A 117 17.16 -1.30 9.24
N ARG A 118 17.79 -1.39 10.40
CA ARG A 118 19.00 -2.22 10.56
C ARG A 118 18.72 -3.70 10.38
N ARG A 119 17.50 -4.16 10.63
CA ARG A 119 17.08 -5.56 10.51
C ARG A 119 16.59 -5.93 9.11
N MET A 120 16.27 -4.94 8.27
CA MET A 120 15.79 -5.14 6.91
C MET A 120 16.89 -5.33 5.86
N ASN A 121 18.14 -5.59 6.26
CA ASN A 121 19.28 -5.64 5.33
C ASN A 121 19.19 -6.74 4.25
N ALA A 122 18.36 -7.76 4.46
CA ALA A 122 18.10 -8.82 3.48
C ALA A 122 17.09 -8.42 2.40
N TYR A 123 16.38 -7.29 2.58
CA TYR A 123 15.34 -6.84 1.66
C TYR A 123 15.86 -5.71 0.77
N PRO A 124 15.63 -5.78 -0.55
CA PRO A 124 16.01 -4.68 -1.45
C PRO A 124 15.04 -3.48 -1.34
N ILE A 125 13.84 -3.70 -0.84
CA ILE A 125 12.77 -2.71 -0.75
C ILE A 125 11.95 -2.88 0.52
N ALA A 126 11.49 -1.77 1.09
CA ALA A 126 10.50 -1.76 2.17
C ALA A 126 9.23 -1.04 1.71
N GLY A 127 8.08 -1.45 2.26
CA GLY A 127 6.79 -0.83 1.96
C GLY A 127 5.95 -0.64 3.21
N LEU A 128 5.00 0.29 3.17
CA LEU A 128 4.00 0.52 4.21
C LEU A 128 2.74 1.18 3.63
N GLU A 129 1.65 1.15 4.37
CA GLU A 129 0.50 2.02 4.17
C GLU A 129 0.53 3.13 5.23
N ALA A 130 0.47 4.39 4.77
CA ALA A 130 0.61 5.54 5.66
C ALA A 130 -0.74 5.91 6.28
N SER A 131 -0.84 5.83 7.61
CA SER A 131 -1.99 6.42 8.32
C SER A 131 -1.94 7.95 8.36
N GLU A 132 -0.73 8.52 8.33
CA GLU A 132 -0.47 9.96 8.28
C GLU A 132 0.68 10.23 7.30
N ALA A 133 0.39 10.80 6.13
CA ALA A 133 1.33 10.99 5.03
C ALA A 133 2.58 11.82 5.39
N GLU A 134 2.46 12.79 6.31
CA GLU A 134 3.58 13.66 6.72
C GLU A 134 4.70 12.92 7.48
N ILE A 135 4.41 11.72 8.01
CA ILE A 135 5.34 11.00 8.88
C ILE A 135 6.46 10.33 8.09
N TYR A 136 6.11 9.62 7.01
CA TYR A 136 7.00 8.60 6.44
C TYR A 136 7.97 9.12 5.37
N GLY A 137 7.68 10.30 4.79
CA GLY A 137 8.58 10.96 3.84
C GLY A 137 9.98 11.23 4.42
N ARG A 138 10.07 11.62 5.70
CA ARG A 138 11.35 11.86 6.39
C ARG A 138 12.19 10.60 6.60
N PHE A 139 11.56 9.43 6.53
CA PHE A 139 12.23 8.13 6.57
C PHE A 139 12.48 7.58 5.15
N GLY A 140 12.30 8.40 4.12
CA GLY A 140 12.59 8.05 2.73
C GLY A 140 11.54 7.19 2.04
N TYR A 141 10.33 7.07 2.60
CA TYR A 141 9.21 6.42 1.91
C TYR A 141 8.49 7.41 1.00
N GLY A 142 8.03 6.96 -0.16
CA GLY A 142 7.24 7.74 -1.09
C GLY A 142 6.01 6.98 -1.56
N ALA A 143 4.87 7.68 -1.71
CA ALA A 143 3.63 7.09 -2.18
C ALA A 143 3.82 6.53 -3.60
N ALA A 144 3.69 5.22 -3.77
CA ALA A 144 3.97 4.50 -5.01
C ALA A 144 2.71 3.97 -5.71
N THR A 145 1.58 3.91 -5.00
CA THR A 145 0.26 3.65 -5.59
C THR A 145 -0.73 4.71 -5.16
N VAL A 146 -1.78 4.87 -5.95
CA VAL A 146 -2.89 5.79 -5.68
C VAL A 146 -4.18 5.00 -5.73
N TRP A 147 -5.06 5.23 -4.76
CA TRP A 147 -6.41 4.67 -4.77
C TRP A 147 -7.44 5.75 -5.06
N GLU A 148 -8.38 5.39 -5.93
CA GLU A 148 -9.61 6.14 -6.12
C GLU A 148 -10.79 5.35 -5.55
N ARG A 149 -11.60 6.02 -4.75
CA ARG A 149 -12.93 5.51 -4.43
C ARG A 149 -13.90 5.95 -5.51
N LEU A 150 -14.38 4.99 -6.28
CA LEU A 150 -15.41 5.22 -7.29
C LEU A 150 -16.79 4.83 -6.73
N GLU A 151 -17.79 5.65 -7.02
CA GLU A 151 -19.20 5.35 -6.79
C GLU A 151 -19.97 5.46 -8.10
N VAL A 152 -20.72 4.41 -8.41
CA VAL A 152 -21.56 4.36 -9.60
C VAL A 152 -23.04 4.36 -9.21
N HIS A 153 -23.78 5.36 -9.66
CA HIS A 153 -25.22 5.34 -9.55
C HIS A 153 -25.79 4.36 -10.58
N ARG A 154 -26.24 3.20 -10.11
CA ARG A 154 -26.69 2.10 -10.97
C ARG A 154 -27.88 2.46 -11.84
N ARG A 155 -28.83 3.26 -11.32
CA ARG A 155 -29.96 3.72 -12.10
C ARG A 155 -29.47 4.57 -13.28
N GLY A 156 -29.61 4.05 -14.50
CA GLY A 156 -29.12 4.67 -15.72
C GLY A 156 -27.76 4.18 -16.18
N ALA A 157 -27.04 3.38 -15.42
CA ALA A 157 -25.80 2.75 -15.86
C ALA A 157 -26.09 1.76 -17.00
N ARG A 158 -25.82 2.19 -18.23
CA ARG A 158 -25.95 1.38 -19.44
C ARG A 158 -24.61 1.22 -20.08
N PHE A 159 -24.27 -0.01 -20.42
CA PHE A 159 -23.03 -0.29 -21.14
C PHE A 159 -23.12 0.26 -22.57
N HIS A 160 -22.01 0.78 -23.06
CA HIS A 160 -21.91 1.21 -24.46
C HIS A 160 -22.12 -0.01 -25.38
N LEU A 161 -22.76 0.20 -26.53
CA LEU A 161 -23.09 -0.90 -27.47
C LEU A 161 -21.87 -1.65 -27.98
N ALA A 162 -20.71 -1.00 -28.05
CA ALA A 162 -19.44 -1.63 -28.45
C ALA A 162 -18.86 -2.55 -27.37
N VAL A 163 -19.31 -2.46 -26.11
CA VAL A 163 -18.79 -3.29 -25.02
C VAL A 163 -19.46 -4.66 -25.07
N PRO A 164 -18.69 -5.75 -25.30
CA PRO A 164 -19.25 -7.08 -25.38
C PRO A 164 -19.89 -7.52 -24.06
N ASP A 165 -20.73 -8.55 -24.11
CA ASP A 165 -21.17 -9.28 -22.94
C ASP A 165 -20.52 -10.67 -22.96
N PRO A 166 -19.38 -10.85 -22.26
CA PRO A 166 -18.68 -12.11 -22.25
C PRO A 166 -19.44 -13.22 -21.50
N GLY A 167 -20.32 -12.85 -20.57
CA GLY A 167 -21.01 -13.82 -19.71
C GLY A 167 -20.06 -14.56 -18.77
N GLY A 168 -20.38 -15.80 -18.44
CA GLY A 168 -19.51 -16.72 -17.69
C GLY A 168 -19.41 -16.48 -16.18
N VAL A 169 -20.05 -15.43 -15.63
CA VAL A 169 -20.04 -15.14 -14.20
C VAL A 169 -21.08 -15.98 -13.45
N ARG A 170 -20.66 -16.56 -12.34
CA ARG A 170 -21.51 -17.31 -11.42
C ARG A 170 -21.46 -16.70 -10.03
N ILE A 171 -22.52 -16.75 -9.27
CA ILE A 171 -22.49 -16.50 -7.84
C ILE A 171 -22.10 -17.79 -7.12
N VAL A 172 -21.12 -17.72 -6.23
CA VAL A 172 -20.59 -18.89 -5.55
C VAL A 172 -20.33 -18.60 -4.06
N ARG A 173 -20.15 -19.66 -3.28
CA ARG A 173 -19.62 -19.58 -1.92
C ARG A 173 -18.09 -19.56 -1.99
N PRO A 174 -17.41 -18.52 -1.49
CA PRO A 174 -15.94 -18.39 -1.64
C PRO A 174 -15.17 -19.62 -1.17
N ALA A 175 -15.52 -20.16 0.00
CA ALA A 175 -14.81 -21.29 0.61
C ALA A 175 -14.82 -22.57 -0.25
N GLU A 176 -15.86 -22.78 -1.07
CA GLU A 176 -15.99 -23.95 -1.96
C GLU A 176 -15.13 -23.83 -3.23
N HIS A 177 -14.60 -22.62 -3.51
CA HIS A 177 -13.84 -22.31 -4.73
C HIS A 177 -12.44 -21.77 -4.44
N ARG A 178 -11.91 -22.01 -3.23
CA ARG A 178 -10.62 -21.47 -2.76
C ARG A 178 -9.50 -21.59 -3.79
N ALA A 179 -9.23 -22.78 -4.29
CA ALA A 179 -8.12 -23.02 -5.22
C ALA A 179 -8.25 -22.20 -6.51
N GLN A 180 -9.48 -21.98 -7.00
CA GLN A 180 -9.72 -21.16 -8.19
C GLN A 180 -9.51 -19.66 -7.87
N LEU A 181 -9.93 -19.20 -6.70
CA LEU A 181 -9.72 -17.83 -6.25
C LEU A 181 -8.23 -17.51 -6.07
N GLU A 182 -7.48 -18.43 -5.45
CA GLU A 182 -6.03 -18.34 -5.27
C GLU A 182 -5.29 -18.27 -6.64
N ASP A 183 -5.67 -19.12 -7.60
CA ASP A 183 -5.08 -19.12 -8.94
C ASP A 183 -5.36 -17.80 -9.68
N ILE A 184 -6.59 -17.29 -9.62
CA ILE A 184 -6.96 -16.02 -10.26
C ILE A 184 -6.20 -14.85 -9.61
N ASP A 185 -6.12 -14.82 -8.27
CA ASP A 185 -5.40 -13.78 -7.53
C ASP A 185 -3.91 -13.78 -7.88
N GLU A 186 -3.29 -14.98 -7.97
CA GLU A 186 -1.89 -15.12 -8.36
C GLU A 186 -1.64 -14.63 -9.80
N ARG A 187 -2.54 -14.97 -10.75
CA ARG A 187 -2.45 -14.48 -12.14
C ARG A 187 -2.64 -12.97 -12.23
N TRP A 188 -3.58 -12.41 -11.46
CA TRP A 188 -3.82 -10.98 -11.38
C TRP A 188 -2.61 -10.25 -10.79
N ARG A 189 -2.12 -10.68 -9.62
CA ARG A 189 -1.01 -10.01 -8.94
C ARG A 189 0.26 -10.01 -9.77
N ARG A 190 0.56 -11.10 -10.51
CA ARG A 190 1.74 -11.21 -11.39
C ARG A 190 1.75 -10.20 -12.53
N ARG A 191 0.62 -9.65 -12.90
CA ARG A 191 0.47 -8.66 -13.95
C ARG A 191 0.37 -7.23 -13.41
N THR A 192 0.06 -7.08 -12.14
CA THR A 192 -0.25 -5.79 -11.52
C THR A 192 0.92 -5.29 -10.68
N PRO A 193 1.61 -4.20 -11.08
CA PRO A 193 2.60 -3.57 -10.22
C PRO A 193 1.98 -3.20 -8.86
N GLY A 194 2.64 -3.54 -7.75
CA GLY A 194 2.05 -3.36 -6.42
C GLY A 194 1.26 -4.57 -5.90
N GLY A 195 0.98 -5.56 -6.76
CA GLY A 195 0.34 -6.81 -6.36
C GLY A 195 1.20 -7.58 -5.36
N LEU A 196 0.61 -7.99 -4.24
CA LEU A 196 1.27 -8.79 -3.21
C LEU A 196 0.87 -10.25 -3.29
N HIS A 197 1.80 -11.14 -2.97
CA HIS A 197 1.46 -12.56 -2.78
C HIS A 197 0.56 -12.73 -1.55
N THR A 198 -0.58 -13.39 -1.73
CA THR A 198 -1.52 -13.70 -0.64
C THR A 198 -1.21 -15.10 -0.08
N PRO A 199 -0.56 -15.22 1.10
CA PRO A 199 -0.23 -16.51 1.69
C PRO A 199 -1.49 -17.32 2.06
N ALA A 200 -1.35 -18.65 2.13
CA ALA A 200 -2.46 -19.55 2.44
C ALA A 200 -3.20 -19.20 3.74
N ARG A 201 -2.46 -18.77 4.78
CA ARG A 201 -3.06 -18.34 6.06
C ARG A 201 -3.85 -17.03 5.96
N LEU A 202 -3.43 -16.13 5.09
CA LEU A 202 -4.18 -14.90 4.82
C LEU A 202 -5.46 -15.23 4.03
N TRP A 203 -5.40 -16.22 3.12
CA TRP A 203 -6.60 -16.75 2.48
C TRP A 203 -7.57 -17.38 3.48
N ASP A 204 -7.07 -18.10 4.49
CA ASP A 204 -7.91 -18.63 5.58
C ASP A 204 -8.68 -17.51 6.27
N GLU A 205 -8.03 -16.37 6.56
CA GLU A 205 -8.65 -15.22 7.22
C GLU A 205 -9.65 -14.50 6.30
N ILE A 206 -9.29 -14.28 5.02
CA ILE A 206 -10.18 -13.70 4.01
C ILE A 206 -11.48 -14.52 3.88
N LEU A 207 -11.35 -15.84 3.80
CA LEU A 207 -12.49 -16.75 3.64
C LEU A 207 -13.27 -16.98 4.94
N ALA A 208 -12.65 -16.82 6.11
CA ALA A 208 -13.34 -16.82 7.40
C ALA A 208 -14.33 -15.67 7.53
N ASP A 209 -14.07 -14.56 6.86
CA ASP A 209 -14.96 -13.41 6.76
C ASP A 209 -15.57 -13.02 8.12
N ARG A 210 -14.71 -12.74 9.10
CA ARG A 210 -15.12 -12.50 10.49
C ARG A 210 -16.03 -11.29 10.61
N GLU A 211 -17.04 -11.39 11.45
CA GLU A 211 -18.06 -10.33 11.63
C GLU A 211 -17.43 -8.97 11.99
N GLY A 212 -16.41 -8.96 12.88
CA GLY A 212 -15.69 -7.75 13.25
C GLY A 212 -14.97 -7.01 12.11
N SER A 213 -14.73 -7.69 10.98
CA SER A 213 -14.07 -7.10 9.79
C SER A 213 -15.07 -6.60 8.74
N ARG A 214 -16.38 -6.75 8.97
CA ARG A 214 -17.41 -6.43 7.96
C ARG A 214 -17.87 -4.99 7.96
N ASN A 215 -17.45 -4.18 8.92
CA ASN A 215 -17.83 -2.76 9.05
C ASN A 215 -19.37 -2.54 8.97
N GLY A 216 -20.15 -3.46 9.55
CA GLY A 216 -21.62 -3.43 9.49
C GLY A 216 -22.22 -3.93 8.19
N GLY A 217 -21.43 -4.44 7.26
CA GLY A 217 -21.89 -5.07 6.02
C GLY A 217 -22.29 -6.53 6.20
N THR A 218 -22.87 -7.09 5.14
CA THR A 218 -23.19 -8.52 5.06
C THR A 218 -21.91 -9.37 5.00
N PRO A 219 -22.00 -10.70 5.18
CA PRO A 219 -20.94 -11.59 4.71
C PRO A 219 -20.62 -11.37 3.22
N HIS A 220 -19.40 -11.76 2.80
CA HIS A 220 -19.00 -11.66 1.41
C HIS A 220 -19.91 -12.47 0.48
N TYR A 221 -20.39 -11.82 -0.56
CA TYR A 221 -20.83 -12.47 -1.78
C TYR A 221 -19.64 -12.57 -2.73
N CYS A 222 -19.60 -13.64 -3.54
CA CYS A 222 -18.56 -13.85 -4.54
C CYS A 222 -19.17 -14.06 -5.92
N LEU A 223 -18.74 -13.20 -6.85
CA LEU A 223 -18.93 -13.42 -8.29
C LEU A 223 -17.66 -14.07 -8.82
N LEU A 224 -17.79 -15.16 -9.54
CA LEU A 224 -16.68 -15.95 -10.06
C LEU A 224 -16.82 -16.14 -11.57
N HIS A 225 -15.81 -15.71 -12.30
CA HIS A 225 -15.56 -15.98 -13.72
C HIS A 225 -14.32 -16.89 -13.83
N PRO A 226 -14.09 -17.66 -14.92
CA PRO A 226 -12.86 -18.47 -15.08
C PRO A 226 -11.56 -17.68 -14.89
N ASP A 227 -11.54 -16.39 -15.26
CA ASP A 227 -10.36 -15.53 -15.21
C ASP A 227 -10.53 -14.29 -14.31
N GLY A 228 -11.48 -14.32 -13.38
CA GLY A 228 -11.68 -13.18 -12.48
C GLY A 228 -12.67 -13.50 -11.36
N PHE A 229 -12.60 -12.74 -10.28
CA PHE A 229 -13.61 -12.77 -9.24
C PHE A 229 -13.83 -11.37 -8.65
N ALA A 230 -14.99 -11.19 -8.02
CA ALA A 230 -15.27 -10.02 -7.21
C ALA A 230 -15.90 -10.44 -5.88
N PHE A 231 -15.33 -9.94 -4.78
CA PHE A 231 -15.96 -9.96 -3.47
C PHE A 231 -16.72 -8.65 -3.26
N TYR A 232 -17.93 -8.75 -2.76
CA TYR A 232 -18.72 -7.58 -2.43
C TYR A 232 -19.57 -7.81 -1.19
N ARG A 233 -19.94 -6.73 -0.52
CA ARG A 233 -20.84 -6.67 0.62
C ARG A 233 -22.01 -5.74 0.33
N LEU A 234 -23.06 -5.89 1.09
CA LEU A 234 -24.20 -4.99 1.07
C LEU A 234 -24.24 -4.22 2.40
N HIS A 235 -24.38 -2.91 2.31
CA HIS A 235 -24.53 -2.02 3.45
C HIS A 235 -25.89 -1.33 3.40
N GLY A 236 -26.49 -1.06 4.57
CA GLY A 236 -27.79 -0.42 4.70
C GLY A 236 -28.96 -1.42 4.74
N SER A 237 -30.16 -0.91 4.93
CA SER A 237 -31.41 -1.68 4.98
C SER A 237 -32.38 -1.16 3.92
N ASP A 238 -33.12 -2.10 3.32
CA ASP A 238 -34.24 -1.90 2.39
C ASP A 238 -33.98 -0.94 1.22
N GLU A 239 -34.42 0.32 1.30
CA GLU A 239 -34.48 1.22 0.15
C GLU A 239 -33.14 1.89 -0.23
N LYS A 240 -32.14 1.89 0.67
CA LYS A 240 -30.81 2.54 0.46
C LYS A 240 -29.65 1.56 0.67
N THR A 241 -29.72 0.43 0.01
CA THR A 241 -28.62 -0.53 0.08
C THR A 241 -27.53 -0.16 -0.93
N THR A 242 -26.29 -0.03 -0.43
CA THR A 242 -25.11 0.13 -1.26
C THR A 242 -24.36 -1.20 -1.42
N VAL A 243 -23.74 -1.39 -2.58
CA VAL A 243 -22.81 -2.48 -2.85
C VAL A 243 -21.42 -1.94 -2.64
N GLU A 244 -20.66 -2.53 -1.75
CA GLU A 244 -19.23 -2.29 -1.61
C GLU A 244 -18.48 -3.44 -2.24
N VAL A 245 -17.75 -3.19 -3.34
CA VAL A 245 -16.83 -4.14 -3.92
C VAL A 245 -15.52 -4.05 -3.13
N THR A 246 -15.26 -5.08 -2.34
CA THR A 246 -14.09 -5.14 -1.44
C THR A 246 -12.84 -5.64 -2.15
N LYS A 247 -12.99 -6.46 -3.20
CA LYS A 247 -11.93 -6.87 -4.11
C LYS A 247 -12.52 -7.23 -5.48
N LEU A 248 -11.87 -6.76 -6.53
CA LEU A 248 -12.09 -7.22 -7.90
C LEU A 248 -10.72 -7.59 -8.48
N ALA A 249 -10.52 -8.87 -8.77
CA ALA A 249 -9.31 -9.37 -9.41
C ALA A 249 -9.68 -9.99 -10.75
N ALA A 250 -9.16 -9.45 -11.83
CA ALA A 250 -9.40 -9.93 -13.18
C ALA A 250 -8.07 -10.14 -13.94
N ALA A 251 -7.84 -11.37 -14.38
CA ALA A 251 -6.65 -11.70 -15.16
C ALA A 251 -6.81 -11.35 -16.65
N THR A 252 -8.04 -11.03 -17.10
CA THR A 252 -8.34 -10.61 -18.48
C THR A 252 -9.36 -9.46 -18.50
N ALA A 253 -9.36 -8.66 -19.55
CA ALA A 253 -10.33 -7.58 -19.74
C ALA A 253 -11.77 -8.11 -19.86
N GLU A 254 -11.95 -9.28 -20.48
CA GLU A 254 -13.25 -9.94 -20.59
C GLU A 254 -13.83 -10.27 -19.22
N ALA A 255 -13.00 -10.81 -18.32
CA ALA A 255 -13.41 -11.10 -16.95
C ALA A 255 -13.80 -9.83 -16.18
N GLU A 256 -13.03 -8.76 -16.32
CA GLU A 256 -13.34 -7.46 -15.70
C GLU A 256 -14.70 -6.92 -16.20
N ILE A 257 -14.91 -6.90 -17.52
CA ILE A 257 -16.17 -6.47 -18.12
C ILE A 257 -17.34 -7.34 -17.65
N ALA A 258 -17.17 -8.66 -17.63
CA ALA A 258 -18.23 -9.59 -17.19
C ALA A 258 -18.63 -9.34 -15.73
N LEU A 259 -17.64 -9.16 -14.85
CA LEU A 259 -17.87 -8.88 -13.43
C LEU A 259 -18.60 -7.53 -13.24
N TRP A 260 -18.19 -6.47 -13.93
CA TRP A 260 -18.84 -5.18 -13.87
C TRP A 260 -20.29 -5.24 -14.39
N ARG A 261 -20.59 -6.03 -15.44
CA ARG A 261 -21.96 -6.21 -15.92
C ARG A 261 -22.87 -6.78 -14.84
N VAL A 262 -22.41 -7.78 -14.10
CA VAL A 262 -23.18 -8.38 -13.01
C VAL A 262 -23.32 -7.41 -11.83
N LEU A 263 -22.23 -6.76 -11.39
CA LEU A 263 -22.24 -5.81 -10.28
C LEU A 263 -23.20 -4.64 -10.54
N LEU A 264 -23.18 -4.06 -11.74
CA LEU A 264 -24.09 -2.98 -12.12
C LEU A 264 -25.49 -3.47 -12.48
N GLY A 265 -25.68 -4.77 -12.66
CA GLY A 265 -26.97 -5.42 -12.88
C GLY A 265 -27.73 -5.82 -11.61
N LEU A 266 -27.10 -5.70 -10.42
CA LEU A 266 -27.73 -6.11 -9.15
C LEU A 266 -28.97 -5.27 -8.86
N ASP A 267 -30.18 -5.89 -8.87
CA ASP A 267 -31.43 -5.21 -8.59
C ASP A 267 -31.52 -4.68 -7.16
N LEU A 268 -32.39 -3.69 -6.94
CA LEU A 268 -32.69 -3.09 -5.64
C LEU A 268 -31.48 -2.39 -4.95
N LYS A 269 -30.39 -2.15 -5.69
CA LYS A 269 -29.22 -1.45 -5.19
C LYS A 269 -29.11 -0.08 -5.88
N GLU A 270 -28.70 0.93 -5.14
CA GLU A 270 -28.68 2.30 -5.67
C GLU A 270 -27.26 2.68 -6.11
N ILE A 271 -26.26 2.33 -5.30
CA ILE A 271 -24.87 2.70 -5.51
C ILE A 271 -24.01 1.44 -5.48
N VAL A 272 -23.06 1.36 -6.40
CA VAL A 272 -21.95 0.41 -6.38
C VAL A 272 -20.66 1.19 -6.13
N GLY A 273 -19.99 0.93 -5.00
CA GLY A 273 -18.72 1.53 -4.62
C GLY A 273 -17.58 0.55 -4.76
N VAL A 274 -16.40 1.03 -5.16
CA VAL A 274 -15.17 0.26 -5.27
C VAL A 274 -13.97 1.14 -4.96
N HIS A 275 -12.94 0.58 -4.34
CA HIS A 275 -11.60 1.15 -4.33
C HIS A 275 -10.80 0.53 -5.47
N THR A 276 -10.16 1.36 -6.29
CA THR A 276 -9.40 0.94 -7.45
C THR A 276 -8.31 1.96 -7.80
N HIS A 277 -7.54 1.72 -8.83
CA HIS A 277 -6.50 2.62 -9.32
C HIS A 277 -7.07 3.75 -10.19
N PRO A 278 -6.40 4.90 -10.33
CA PRO A 278 -6.72 5.94 -11.29
C PRO A 278 -6.75 5.39 -12.73
N GLY A 279 -7.72 5.84 -13.50
CA GLY A 279 -7.86 5.40 -14.89
C GLY A 279 -8.54 4.04 -15.07
N ASN A 280 -9.21 3.51 -14.03
CA ASN A 280 -10.01 2.29 -14.15
C ASN A 280 -10.98 2.35 -15.33
N VAL A 281 -11.14 1.22 -16.03
CA VAL A 281 -11.90 1.09 -17.28
C VAL A 281 -13.39 1.41 -17.12
N LEU A 282 -13.94 1.36 -15.93
CA LEU A 282 -15.35 1.48 -15.63
C LEU A 282 -16.03 2.70 -16.28
N ARG A 283 -15.34 3.85 -16.32
CA ARG A 283 -15.84 5.07 -16.99
C ARG A 283 -16.06 4.89 -18.49
N TYR A 284 -15.25 4.08 -19.13
CA TYR A 284 -15.28 3.83 -20.57
C TYR A 284 -16.28 2.74 -20.96
N LEU A 285 -16.71 1.92 -20.01
CA LEU A 285 -17.71 0.88 -20.22
C LEU A 285 -19.13 1.46 -20.38
N LEU A 286 -19.41 2.63 -19.81
CA LEU A 286 -20.76 3.20 -19.71
C LEU A 286 -21.03 4.26 -20.79
N THR A 287 -22.28 4.33 -21.25
CA THR A 287 -22.74 5.37 -22.17
C THR A 287 -22.74 6.77 -21.56
N ASP A 288 -22.89 6.86 -20.22
CA ASP A 288 -22.73 8.10 -19.46
C ASP A 288 -21.61 7.93 -18.41
N PRO A 289 -20.39 8.39 -18.72
CA PRO A 289 -19.25 8.27 -17.79
C PRO A 289 -19.41 9.13 -16.52
N ARG A 290 -20.34 10.09 -16.48
CA ARG A 290 -20.61 10.95 -15.31
C ARG A 290 -21.30 10.20 -14.18
N LEU A 291 -21.87 9.03 -14.46
CA LEU A 291 -22.42 8.15 -13.43
C LEU A 291 -21.33 7.54 -12.53
N VAL A 292 -20.10 7.46 -13.03
CA VAL A 292 -18.92 7.03 -12.27
C VAL A 292 -18.27 8.25 -11.62
N ARG A 293 -18.43 8.39 -10.32
CA ARG A 293 -17.90 9.52 -9.56
C ARG A 293 -16.71 9.09 -8.74
N THR A 294 -15.60 9.81 -8.82
CA THR A 294 -14.52 9.72 -7.82
C THR A 294 -14.98 10.51 -6.59
N THR A 295 -15.14 9.83 -5.48
CA THR A 295 -15.56 10.43 -4.19
C THR A 295 -14.38 10.65 -3.25
N ASN A 296 -13.30 9.90 -3.43
CA ASN A 296 -12.05 10.08 -2.70
C ASN A 296 -10.84 9.67 -3.54
N VAL A 297 -9.68 10.27 -3.25
CA VAL A 297 -8.37 9.90 -3.81
C VAL A 297 -7.39 9.86 -2.64
N GLU A 298 -6.74 8.73 -2.46
CA GLU A 298 -5.81 8.48 -1.36
C GLU A 298 -4.52 7.85 -1.89
N ASP A 299 -3.44 8.03 -1.14
CA ASP A 299 -2.24 7.23 -1.33
C ASP A 299 -2.47 5.81 -0.79
N GLY A 300 -1.89 4.83 -1.46
CA GLY A 300 -1.92 3.44 -1.03
C GLY A 300 -0.56 2.99 -0.49
N LEU A 301 0.13 2.13 -1.25
CA LEU A 301 1.46 1.63 -0.87
C LEU A 301 2.51 2.74 -0.97
N TRP A 302 3.27 2.92 0.10
CA TRP A 302 4.49 3.72 0.15
C TRP A 302 5.70 2.82 0.06
N LEU A 303 6.70 3.19 -0.75
CA LEU A 303 7.90 2.40 -0.96
C LEU A 303 9.17 3.18 -0.58
N ARG A 304 10.13 2.45 -0.01
CA ARG A 304 11.49 2.88 0.23
C ARG A 304 12.47 1.89 -0.39
N MET A 305 13.36 2.35 -1.24
CA MET A 305 14.44 1.53 -1.77
C MET A 305 15.54 1.38 -0.73
N LEU A 306 15.92 0.14 -0.42
CA LEU A 306 17.02 -0.21 0.48
C LEU A 306 18.27 -0.57 -0.30
N ASP A 307 18.12 -1.11 -1.52
CA ASP A 307 19.17 -1.36 -2.51
C ASP A 307 18.75 -0.76 -3.86
N ILE A 308 19.15 0.49 -4.11
CA ILE A 308 18.72 1.25 -5.31
C ILE A 308 19.10 0.52 -6.62
N PRO A 309 20.35 0.05 -6.84
CA PRO A 309 20.69 -0.70 -8.05
C PRO A 309 19.85 -1.95 -8.26
N ALA A 310 19.72 -2.79 -7.23
CA ALA A 310 18.98 -4.05 -7.32
C ALA A 310 17.49 -3.79 -7.68
N VAL A 311 16.87 -2.80 -7.04
CA VAL A 311 15.46 -2.47 -7.26
C VAL A 311 15.24 -1.89 -8.66
N LEU A 312 16.09 -0.97 -9.13
CA LEU A 312 15.95 -0.38 -10.46
C LEU A 312 16.20 -1.40 -11.59
N GLN A 313 17.01 -2.42 -11.36
CA GLN A 313 17.25 -3.50 -12.34
C GLN A 313 16.14 -4.55 -12.37
N ALA A 314 15.33 -4.66 -11.31
CA ALA A 314 14.31 -5.68 -11.21
C ALA A 314 13.03 -5.36 -12.02
N ARG A 315 12.76 -4.08 -12.31
CA ARG A 315 11.58 -3.68 -13.08
C ARG A 315 11.87 -3.61 -14.57
N THR A 316 10.83 -3.71 -15.40
CA THR A 316 10.91 -3.33 -16.81
C THR A 316 10.57 -1.86 -17.01
N TYR A 317 10.96 -1.32 -18.17
CA TYR A 317 10.80 0.07 -18.56
C TYR A 317 10.14 0.17 -19.95
N SER A 318 9.35 1.23 -20.16
CA SER A 318 8.59 1.43 -21.40
C SER A 318 9.36 2.17 -22.50
N ALA A 319 10.54 2.73 -22.19
CA ALA A 319 11.40 3.40 -23.16
C ALA A 319 12.88 3.29 -22.76
N ASP A 320 13.76 3.41 -23.75
CA ASP A 320 15.21 3.49 -23.54
C ASP A 320 15.56 4.76 -22.77
N LEU A 321 16.52 4.65 -21.85
CA LEU A 321 16.97 5.75 -21.01
C LEU A 321 18.49 5.62 -20.75
N SER A 322 19.19 6.75 -20.70
CA SER A 322 20.55 6.82 -20.17
C SER A 322 20.65 8.08 -19.33
N VAL A 323 20.79 7.92 -18.01
CA VAL A 323 20.75 9.03 -17.06
C VAL A 323 21.63 8.73 -15.85
N VAL A 324 22.23 9.77 -15.28
CA VAL A 324 22.89 9.71 -13.96
C VAL A 324 21.97 10.35 -12.94
N LEU A 325 21.53 9.53 -11.97
CA LEU A 325 20.68 9.94 -10.86
C LEU A 325 21.54 10.22 -9.62
N GLU A 326 21.43 11.41 -9.04
CA GLU A 326 21.93 11.69 -7.69
C GLU A 326 20.76 11.61 -6.71
N ILE A 327 20.80 10.60 -5.86
CA ILE A 327 19.73 10.29 -4.91
C ILE A 327 20.22 10.63 -3.49
N SER A 328 19.56 11.57 -2.82
CA SER A 328 19.80 11.83 -1.41
C SER A 328 19.02 10.87 -0.52
N ASP A 329 19.61 10.44 0.57
CA ASP A 329 19.01 9.63 1.63
C ASP A 329 19.52 10.13 2.99
N GLU A 330 18.79 11.06 3.57
CA GLU A 330 19.16 11.69 4.83
C GLU A 330 19.01 10.75 6.03
N PHE A 331 18.08 9.80 5.95
CA PHE A 331 17.77 8.92 7.08
C PHE A 331 18.79 7.78 7.23
N LEU A 332 19.08 7.02 6.17
CA LEU A 332 20.03 5.88 6.24
C LEU A 332 21.40 6.19 5.66
N GLY A 333 21.58 7.31 4.98
CA GLY A 333 22.84 7.66 4.31
C GLY A 333 23.20 6.70 3.17
N ARG A 334 22.23 6.02 2.56
CA ARG A 334 22.43 5.04 1.46
C ARG A 334 22.24 5.68 0.08
N GLY A 335 22.20 7.01 0.01
CA GLY A 335 22.18 7.77 -1.22
C GLY A 335 23.48 7.67 -2.01
N GLY A 336 23.52 8.33 -3.17
CA GLY A 336 24.70 8.38 -4.04
C GLY A 336 24.33 8.72 -5.47
N ARG A 337 25.33 8.61 -6.36
CA ARG A 337 25.15 8.75 -7.80
C ARG A 337 25.10 7.38 -8.46
N PHE A 338 24.11 7.19 -9.32
CA PHE A 338 23.84 5.93 -10.00
C PHE A 338 23.65 6.19 -11.50
N ALA A 339 24.48 5.52 -12.33
CA ALA A 339 24.25 5.48 -13.77
C ALA A 339 23.17 4.43 -14.08
N LEU A 340 22.03 4.89 -14.59
CA LEU A 340 20.91 4.04 -15.03
C LEU A 340 20.88 4.01 -16.55
N GLN A 341 21.07 2.84 -17.12
CA GLN A 341 20.98 2.59 -18.57
C GLN A 341 19.87 1.59 -18.83
N VAL A 342 18.88 1.99 -19.61
CA VAL A 342 17.78 1.14 -20.05
C VAL A 342 17.90 0.88 -21.53
N ARG A 343 17.83 -0.40 -21.93
CA ARG A 343 17.78 -0.87 -23.32
C ARG A 343 16.80 -2.02 -23.43
N ASP A 344 15.94 -1.96 -24.44
CA ASP A 344 14.95 -3.00 -24.71
C ASP A 344 14.11 -3.39 -23.45
N GLY A 345 13.75 -2.39 -22.66
CA GLY A 345 12.96 -2.56 -21.44
C GLY A 345 13.73 -3.06 -20.21
N HIS A 346 15.04 -3.35 -20.31
CA HIS A 346 15.87 -3.83 -19.21
C HIS A 346 16.88 -2.79 -18.76
N ALA A 347 17.10 -2.70 -17.45
CA ALA A 347 18.02 -1.74 -16.87
C ALA A 347 19.32 -2.38 -16.40
N HIS A 348 20.40 -1.63 -16.59
CA HIS A 348 21.65 -1.76 -15.83
C HIS A 348 21.81 -0.52 -14.95
N CYS A 349 22.00 -0.71 -13.66
CA CYS A 349 22.17 0.38 -12.70
C CYS A 349 23.42 0.11 -11.83
N ALA A 350 24.34 1.08 -11.79
CA ALA A 350 25.56 0.95 -11.01
C ALA A 350 25.97 2.30 -10.41
N PRO A 351 26.64 2.30 -9.24
CA PRO A 351 27.25 3.50 -8.69
C PRO A 351 28.22 4.15 -9.69
N THR A 352 28.29 5.48 -9.69
CA THR A 352 29.16 6.25 -10.59
C THR A 352 29.67 7.53 -9.93
N THR A 353 30.73 8.10 -10.50
CA THR A 353 31.25 9.42 -10.12
C THR A 353 30.94 10.49 -11.18
N ALA A 354 30.22 10.12 -12.25
CA ALA A 354 29.83 11.06 -13.30
C ALA A 354 28.90 12.16 -12.76
N ASP A 355 28.85 13.29 -13.46
CA ASP A 355 27.96 14.36 -13.09
C ASP A 355 26.51 13.95 -13.27
N ALA A 356 25.65 14.37 -12.34
CA ALA A 356 24.25 13.99 -12.32
C ALA A 356 23.40 14.82 -13.27
N ASP A 357 22.57 14.14 -14.05
CA ASP A 357 21.52 14.74 -14.88
C ASP A 357 20.28 15.11 -14.05
N VAL A 358 19.99 14.27 -13.03
CA VAL A 358 18.80 14.37 -12.19
C VAL A 358 19.21 14.28 -10.72
N HIS A 359 18.68 15.21 -9.92
CA HIS A 359 18.86 15.22 -8.46
C HIS A 359 17.51 15.08 -7.78
N THR A 360 17.38 14.14 -6.85
CA THR A 360 16.15 13.92 -6.08
C THR A 360 16.47 13.15 -4.79
N ASP A 361 15.44 12.84 -4.01
CA ASP A 361 15.57 12.02 -2.81
C ASP A 361 15.00 10.60 -3.02
N VAL A 362 15.32 9.69 -2.11
CA VAL A 362 14.90 8.29 -2.19
C VAL A 362 13.38 8.13 -2.11
N SER A 363 12.64 9.06 -1.48
CA SER A 363 11.19 9.00 -1.39
C SER A 363 10.51 9.31 -2.73
N VAL A 364 11.05 10.27 -3.48
CA VAL A 364 10.59 10.55 -4.86
C VAL A 364 10.85 9.34 -5.74
N LEU A 365 12.04 8.72 -5.63
CA LEU A 365 12.35 7.50 -6.39
C LEU A 365 11.37 6.37 -6.05
N GLY A 366 11.01 6.21 -4.77
CA GLY A 366 9.96 5.30 -4.30
C GLY A 366 8.61 5.56 -4.97
N SER A 367 8.23 6.84 -5.07
CA SER A 367 6.97 7.24 -5.70
C SER A 367 6.94 6.98 -7.21
N LEU A 368 8.06 7.09 -7.91
CA LEU A 368 8.15 6.83 -9.34
C LEU A 368 8.16 5.33 -9.66
N TYR A 369 8.55 4.49 -8.71
CA TYR A 369 8.96 3.12 -8.95
C TYR A 369 7.90 2.23 -9.60
N LEU A 370 6.64 2.34 -9.20
CA LEU A 370 5.55 1.53 -9.77
C LEU A 370 4.81 2.22 -10.93
N GLY A 371 5.25 3.42 -11.34
CA GLY A 371 4.70 4.13 -12.49
C GLY A 371 3.41 4.92 -12.22
N ALA A 372 2.98 5.03 -10.94
CA ALA A 372 1.78 5.80 -10.59
C ALA A 372 2.00 7.33 -10.68
N HIS A 373 3.24 7.78 -10.62
CA HIS A 373 3.59 9.20 -10.64
C HIS A 373 4.62 9.52 -11.72
N ARG A 374 4.63 10.77 -12.18
CA ARG A 374 5.54 11.27 -13.20
C ARG A 374 6.67 12.10 -12.58
N ALA A 375 7.89 11.94 -13.08
CA ALA A 375 9.04 12.74 -12.68
C ALA A 375 8.83 14.24 -12.93
N SER A 376 8.15 14.59 -14.04
CA SER A 376 7.79 15.97 -14.38
C SER A 376 6.90 16.63 -13.33
N SER A 377 6.02 15.88 -12.65
CA SER A 377 5.20 16.41 -11.56
C SER A 377 6.07 16.78 -10.35
N PHE A 378 7.04 15.93 -9.99
CA PHE A 378 8.00 16.23 -8.92
C PHE A 378 8.95 17.37 -9.30
N ALA A 379 9.32 17.49 -10.57
CA ALA A 379 10.12 18.62 -11.05
C ALA A 379 9.36 19.95 -10.91
N THR A 380 8.07 19.97 -11.28
CA THR A 380 7.19 21.13 -11.09
C THR A 380 7.02 21.49 -9.62
N ALA A 381 6.98 20.48 -8.73
CA ALA A 381 6.91 20.65 -7.28
C ALA A 381 8.27 20.96 -6.61
N HIS A 382 9.34 21.14 -7.38
CA HIS A 382 10.72 21.36 -6.90
C HIS A 382 11.30 20.25 -6.00
N ARG A 383 10.75 19.04 -6.09
CA ARG A 383 11.25 17.84 -5.38
C ARG A 383 12.18 16.98 -6.23
N LEU A 384 12.26 17.26 -7.53
CA LEU A 384 13.20 16.68 -8.47
C LEU A 384 13.81 17.85 -9.28
N ARG A 385 15.12 17.86 -9.45
CA ARG A 385 15.80 18.85 -10.27
C ARG A 385 16.43 18.15 -11.47
N CYS A 386 16.03 18.58 -12.66
CA CYS A 386 16.60 18.20 -13.94
C CYS A 386 16.62 19.44 -14.82
N ASN A 387 17.80 19.81 -15.34
CA ASN A 387 17.96 21.01 -16.15
C ASN A 387 17.66 20.77 -17.64
N ASP A 388 17.61 19.51 -18.07
CA ASP A 388 17.31 19.14 -19.44
C ASP A 388 15.86 18.57 -19.54
N SER A 389 15.02 19.29 -20.27
CA SER A 389 13.63 18.87 -20.49
C SER A 389 13.50 17.57 -21.29
N GLN A 390 14.48 17.24 -22.13
CA GLN A 390 14.49 15.99 -22.91
C GLN A 390 14.78 14.80 -21.98
N VAL A 391 15.73 14.95 -21.05
CA VAL A 391 16.02 13.93 -20.03
C VAL A 391 14.81 13.72 -19.14
N LEU A 392 14.14 14.80 -18.70
CA LEU A 392 12.93 14.70 -17.90
C LEU A 392 11.79 13.98 -18.62
N ALA A 393 11.58 14.27 -19.91
CA ALA A 393 10.57 13.61 -20.72
C ALA A 393 10.92 12.12 -20.96
N ALA A 394 12.20 11.80 -21.16
CA ALA A 394 12.67 10.42 -21.29
C ALA A 394 12.48 9.63 -19.99
N LEU A 395 12.71 10.26 -18.84
CA LEU A 395 12.49 9.66 -17.53
C LEU A 395 10.98 9.34 -17.32
N ASP A 396 10.09 10.28 -17.65
CA ASP A 396 8.64 10.05 -17.60
C ASP A 396 8.22 8.89 -18.52
N ALA A 397 8.77 8.83 -19.73
CA ALA A 397 8.45 7.77 -20.69
C ALA A 397 8.97 6.39 -20.23
N ALA A 398 10.20 6.35 -19.70
CA ALA A 398 10.82 5.11 -19.25
C ALA A 398 10.10 4.50 -18.02
N PHE A 399 9.68 5.33 -17.07
CA PHE A 399 9.00 4.88 -15.86
C PHE A 399 7.49 4.65 -16.03
N ALA A 400 6.90 5.03 -17.17
CA ALA A 400 5.51 4.72 -17.46
C ALA A 400 5.23 3.22 -17.46
N VAL A 401 3.98 2.83 -17.21
CA VAL A 401 3.52 1.44 -17.16
C VAL A 401 2.22 1.30 -17.93
N ASP A 402 2.01 0.14 -18.57
CA ASP A 402 0.77 -0.16 -19.30
C ASP A 402 -0.34 -0.62 -18.34
N VAL A 403 0.04 -1.33 -17.26
CA VAL A 403 -0.88 -1.78 -16.22
C VAL A 403 -0.71 -0.86 -15.02
N PRO A 404 -1.77 -0.15 -14.62
CA PRO A 404 -1.72 0.72 -13.45
C PRO A 404 -1.34 -0.03 -12.18
N ALA A 405 -0.60 0.65 -11.30
CA ALA A 405 -0.18 0.08 -10.04
C ALA A 405 -1.35 0.01 -9.06
N GLU A 406 -1.50 -1.16 -8.41
CA GLU A 406 -2.57 -1.39 -7.43
C GLU A 406 -2.05 -2.28 -6.28
N LEU A 407 -2.33 -1.89 -5.04
CA LEU A 407 -2.00 -2.71 -3.87
C LEU A 407 -2.98 -3.87 -3.75
N GLY A 408 -2.46 -5.09 -3.59
CA GLY A 408 -3.28 -6.30 -3.57
C GLY A 408 -4.16 -6.44 -2.32
N TYR A 409 -3.61 -6.04 -1.17
CA TYR A 409 -4.31 -6.01 0.14
C TYR A 409 -3.53 -5.12 1.11
N GLY A 410 -4.20 -4.57 2.11
CA GLY A 410 -3.58 -3.80 3.19
C GLY A 410 -2.91 -4.68 4.24
N PHE A 411 -1.85 -4.20 4.91
CA PHE A 411 -1.09 -4.96 5.92
C PHE A 411 -0.60 -4.11 7.11
#